data_26cf617272d9e2303c5c5c787fd46f2a
#
_entry.id   26cf617272d9e2303c5c5c787fd46f2a
#
_cell.length_a   1.000
_cell.length_b   1.000
_cell.length_c   1.000
_cell.angle_alpha   90.00
_cell.angle_beta   90.00
_cell.angle_gamma   90.00
#
_symmetry.space_group_name_H-M   'P 1'
#
loop_
_entity.id
_entity.type
_entity.pdbx_description
1 polymer ?
#
loop_
_entity_poly.entity_id
_entity_poly.type
_entity_poly.pdbx_seq_one_letter_code
_entity_poly.pdbx_strand_id
1 'polypeptide(L)'
;MTSKKKKKHDDTDSNMEFQHDDSNTHRNELIDTDSIKPLNLADVINFFWRWRKVLMIACGLAAVAAIVITMPFITKPKYQATHIFYPTKNNSISDALLSDARQRQKDPLEFGEEEEAEKAMQILLSGDLIGRLVRNFNLYKHYQINTTTEKYPKTAMDYKLKENISVTRTRYLSVKIEVLDENQQMAADLANGMALLYDSIKTEVQNQIAVPALHIVERALQNKRNKIQDIKDNMRKLGEEGITNYEEQSRALAEEIYKAQSSGKVGEMKKLLEEQKTLVKSGGDFVALNELIKLEEEKESDLIAQYERRVVDVNEKLSHKMTIEAASKPEIKFWPKRGFVTILSVLATFMATSLILVFFELYRKQPSA
;
A
#
# COMPACT_ATOMS: atom_id res chain seq x y z
N MET A 1 19.97 4.36 -50.67
CA MET A 1 20.89 3.41 -51.32
C MET A 1 20.13 2.11 -51.46
N THR A 2 19.69 1.92 -52.66
CA THR A 2 19.93 0.84 -53.61
C THR A 2 19.29 -0.47 -53.21
N SER A 3 18.43 -1.09 -53.96
CA SER A 3 18.21 -1.27 -55.38
C SER A 3 17.54 -2.63 -55.58
N LYS A 4 16.39 -2.63 -56.20
CA LYS A 4 15.96 -3.39 -57.39
C LYS A 4 16.58 -4.78 -57.59
N LYS A 5 15.71 -5.80 -57.81
CA LYS A 5 15.57 -6.35 -59.19
C LYS A 5 14.42 -7.37 -59.32
N LYS A 6 13.60 -7.06 -60.28
CA LYS A 6 12.74 -7.82 -61.16
C LYS A 6 13.48 -8.98 -61.84
N LYS A 7 12.80 -10.13 -62.09
CA LYS A 7 12.91 -10.85 -63.38
C LYS A 7 11.66 -11.67 -63.67
N LYS A 8 11.20 -11.48 -64.82
CA LYS A 8 10.18 -12.03 -65.66
C LYS A 8 10.84 -13.15 -66.54
N HIS A 9 10.08 -14.18 -66.90
CA HIS A 9 10.06 -14.88 -68.21
C HIS A 9 9.16 -16.10 -68.05
N ASP A 10 8.13 -16.20 -68.74
CA ASP A 10 7.78 -16.47 -70.16
C ASP A 10 7.89 -17.95 -70.53
N ASP A 11 6.67 -18.42 -70.94
CA ASP A 11 6.32 -19.28 -72.05
C ASP A 11 6.86 -20.73 -72.13
N THR A 12 6.02 -21.72 -72.29
CA THR A 12 5.53 -22.20 -73.61
C THR A 12 4.68 -23.44 -73.49
N ASP A 13 3.67 -23.49 -74.33
CA ASP A 13 2.77 -24.55 -74.78
C ASP A 13 3.30 -25.99 -74.76
N SER A 14 2.37 -26.92 -74.48
CA SER A 14 2.10 -27.98 -75.46
C SER A 14 0.83 -28.76 -75.08
N ASN A 15 -0.10 -28.77 -76.03
CA ASN A 15 -1.24 -29.66 -76.15
C ASN A 15 -0.85 -31.12 -76.07
N MET A 16 -1.66 -31.93 -75.37
CA MET A 16 -1.92 -33.29 -75.83
C MET A 16 -3.31 -33.73 -75.35
N GLU A 17 -4.16 -33.89 -76.30
CA GLU A 17 -5.45 -34.52 -76.40
C GLU A 17 -5.32 -36.02 -76.16
N PHE A 18 -6.07 -36.64 -75.23
CA PHE A 18 -6.42 -38.06 -75.27
C PHE A 18 -7.82 -38.27 -74.71
N GLN A 19 -8.56 -39.00 -75.57
CA GLN A 19 -9.97 -39.40 -75.46
C GLN A 19 -10.18 -40.48 -74.37
N HIS A 20 -11.41 -40.45 -73.85
CA HIS A 20 -12.32 -41.56 -73.50
C HIS A 20 -11.78 -42.74 -72.67
N ASP A 21 -12.35 -42.93 -71.49
CA ASP A 21 -13.09 -44.13 -71.18
C ASP A 21 -14.16 -43.90 -70.09
N ASP A 22 -15.40 -44.36 -70.43
CA ASP A 22 -16.55 -44.40 -69.54
C ASP A 22 -16.41 -45.49 -68.50
N SER A 23 -17.03 -45.22 -67.38
CA SER A 23 -17.51 -46.14 -66.34
C SER A 23 -16.90 -45.99 -64.99
N ASN A 24 -17.56 -45.17 -64.13
CA ASN A 24 -17.93 -45.62 -62.80
C ASN A 24 -18.98 -44.65 -62.15
N THR A 25 -20.19 -45.02 -62.29
CA THR A 25 -21.34 -44.58 -61.51
C THR A 25 -21.17 -45.05 -60.06
N HIS A 26 -20.66 -44.22 -59.14
CA HIS A 26 -20.91 -44.37 -57.71
C HIS A 26 -21.00 -43.01 -57.03
N ARG A 27 -22.25 -42.63 -56.81
CA ARG A 27 -22.81 -42.04 -55.60
C ARG A 27 -22.00 -40.91 -54.98
N ASN A 28 -22.03 -39.75 -55.59
CA ASN A 28 -21.92 -38.51 -54.84
C ASN A 28 -23.35 -38.15 -54.35
N GLU A 29 -23.68 -38.51 -53.13
CA GLU A 29 -24.70 -37.80 -52.39
C GLU A 29 -24.24 -36.35 -52.29
N LEU A 30 -24.68 -35.56 -53.22
CA LEU A 30 -24.63 -34.11 -53.14
C LEU A 30 -25.42 -33.74 -51.90
N ILE A 31 -24.68 -33.34 -50.84
CA ILE A 31 -25.27 -32.57 -49.77
C ILE A 31 -25.89 -31.37 -50.44
N ASP A 32 -27.22 -31.41 -50.48
CA ASP A 32 -28.06 -30.36 -51.05
C ASP A 32 -27.83 -29.07 -50.26
N THR A 33 -26.86 -28.25 -50.68
CA THR A 33 -26.51 -26.96 -50.11
C THR A 33 -27.56 -25.88 -50.48
N ASP A 34 -28.57 -26.21 -51.22
CA ASP A 34 -29.63 -25.27 -51.61
C ASP A 34 -30.72 -25.06 -50.54
N SER A 35 -30.60 -25.70 -49.38
CA SER A 35 -31.61 -25.57 -48.32
C SER A 35 -31.30 -24.43 -47.30
N ILE A 36 -30.15 -23.78 -47.38
CA ILE A 36 -29.88 -22.61 -46.55
C ILE A 36 -30.40 -21.36 -47.28
N LYS A 37 -31.71 -21.12 -47.19
CA LYS A 37 -32.26 -19.83 -47.61
C LYS A 37 -31.54 -18.71 -46.85
N PRO A 38 -30.92 -17.74 -47.56
CA PRO A 38 -30.33 -16.60 -46.90
C PRO A 38 -31.39 -15.92 -46.01
N LEU A 39 -31.08 -15.69 -44.74
CA LEU A 39 -31.97 -14.97 -43.83
C LEU A 39 -32.23 -13.58 -44.39
N ASN A 40 -33.41 -13.41 -45.05
CA ASN A 40 -33.85 -12.11 -45.53
C ASN A 40 -34.27 -11.27 -44.34
N LEU A 41 -33.77 -10.03 -44.26
CA LEU A 41 -34.17 -9.05 -43.24
C LEU A 41 -35.70 -8.92 -43.14
N ALA A 42 -36.40 -9.06 -44.27
CA ALA A 42 -37.85 -9.06 -44.33
C ALA A 42 -38.49 -10.22 -43.52
N ASP A 43 -37.88 -11.42 -43.55
CA ASP A 43 -38.38 -12.57 -42.78
C ASP A 43 -38.23 -12.37 -41.26
N VAL A 44 -37.16 -11.74 -40.86
CA VAL A 44 -36.91 -11.39 -39.45
C VAL A 44 -37.92 -10.33 -38.97
N ILE A 45 -38.17 -9.29 -39.79
CA ILE A 45 -39.17 -8.26 -39.48
C ILE A 45 -40.58 -8.86 -39.40
N ASN A 46 -40.94 -9.70 -40.35
CA ASN A 46 -42.23 -10.36 -40.35
C ASN A 46 -42.43 -11.31 -39.19
N PHE A 47 -41.34 -12.00 -38.74
CA PHE A 47 -41.35 -12.83 -37.54
C PHE A 47 -41.68 -11.98 -36.31
N PHE A 48 -40.98 -10.89 -36.07
CA PHE A 48 -41.24 -10.00 -34.93
C PHE A 48 -42.63 -9.35 -35.01
N TRP A 49 -43.11 -9.00 -36.21
CA TRP A 49 -44.44 -8.43 -36.39
C TRP A 49 -45.55 -9.41 -36.06
N ARG A 50 -45.37 -10.69 -36.42
CA ARG A 50 -46.32 -11.77 -36.16
C ARG A 50 -46.42 -12.05 -34.64
N TRP A 51 -45.28 -12.08 -33.93
CA TRP A 51 -45.24 -12.42 -32.53
C TRP A 51 -45.24 -11.18 -31.60
N ARG A 52 -45.46 -9.97 -32.12
CA ARG A 52 -45.41 -8.70 -31.38
C ARG A 52 -46.24 -8.70 -30.09
N LYS A 53 -47.45 -9.32 -30.11
CA LYS A 53 -48.33 -9.37 -28.94
C LYS A 53 -47.72 -10.20 -27.81
N VAL A 54 -47.17 -11.35 -28.13
CA VAL A 54 -46.51 -12.23 -27.12
C VAL A 54 -45.25 -11.56 -26.54
N LEU A 55 -44.43 -10.96 -27.41
CA LEU A 55 -43.26 -10.21 -26.99
C LEU A 55 -43.60 -9.01 -26.08
N MET A 56 -44.63 -8.21 -26.47
CA MET A 56 -45.06 -7.07 -25.63
C MET A 56 -45.60 -7.52 -24.28
N ILE A 57 -46.39 -8.59 -24.21
CA ILE A 57 -46.94 -9.13 -22.96
C ILE A 57 -45.78 -9.67 -22.07
N ALA A 58 -44.84 -10.45 -22.63
CA ALA A 58 -43.73 -10.98 -21.91
C ALA A 58 -42.80 -9.87 -21.33
N CYS A 59 -42.45 -8.89 -22.18
CA CYS A 59 -41.65 -7.73 -21.75
C CYS A 59 -42.38 -6.86 -20.72
N GLY A 60 -43.71 -6.67 -20.90
CA GLY A 60 -44.53 -5.93 -19.92
C GLY A 60 -44.59 -6.62 -18.56
N LEU A 61 -44.80 -7.94 -18.52
CA LEU A 61 -44.77 -8.72 -17.29
C LEU A 61 -43.39 -8.68 -16.65
N ALA A 62 -42.29 -8.77 -17.41
CA ALA A 62 -40.94 -8.67 -16.91
C ALA A 62 -40.65 -7.28 -16.32
N ALA A 63 -41.11 -6.20 -16.93
CA ALA A 63 -40.99 -4.85 -16.43
C ALA A 63 -41.72 -4.69 -15.07
N VAL A 64 -42.95 -5.17 -14.97
CA VAL A 64 -43.71 -5.14 -13.71
C VAL A 64 -43.03 -5.98 -12.64
N ALA A 65 -42.61 -7.18 -12.95
CA ALA A 65 -41.89 -8.05 -12.03
C ALA A 65 -40.57 -7.39 -11.52
N ALA A 66 -39.80 -6.78 -12.42
CA ALA A 66 -38.56 -6.08 -12.06
C ALA A 66 -38.82 -4.87 -11.12
N ILE A 67 -39.89 -4.11 -11.36
CA ILE A 67 -40.29 -3.00 -10.48
C ILE A 67 -40.70 -3.53 -9.11
N VAL A 68 -41.48 -4.60 -9.03
CA VAL A 68 -41.92 -5.20 -7.76
C VAL A 68 -40.73 -5.74 -6.98
N ILE A 69 -39.80 -6.47 -7.62
CA ILE A 69 -38.59 -7.02 -6.94
C ILE A 69 -37.68 -5.89 -6.42
N THR A 70 -37.61 -4.76 -7.10
CA THR A 70 -36.80 -3.60 -6.67
C THR A 70 -37.50 -2.69 -5.69
N MET A 71 -38.71 -3.02 -5.22
CA MET A 71 -39.39 -2.29 -4.14
C MET A 71 -38.68 -2.47 -2.81
N PRO A 72 -38.67 -1.43 -1.94
CA PRO A 72 -37.94 -1.45 -0.66
C PRO A 72 -38.38 -2.53 0.32
N PHE A 73 -39.57 -3.13 0.12
CA PHE A 73 -40.08 -4.25 0.90
C PHE A 73 -39.37 -5.57 0.57
N ILE A 74 -38.90 -5.76 -0.67
CA ILE A 74 -38.23 -6.99 -1.10
C ILE A 74 -36.72 -6.80 -1.07
N THR A 75 -36.22 -5.69 -1.64
CA THR A 75 -34.77 -5.39 -1.68
C THR A 75 -34.50 -4.13 -0.87
N LYS A 76 -33.85 -4.29 0.27
CA LYS A 76 -33.46 -3.17 1.12
C LYS A 76 -32.50 -2.24 0.37
N PRO A 77 -32.75 -0.92 0.43
CA PRO A 77 -31.84 0.03 -0.23
C PRO A 77 -30.49 0.07 0.47
N LYS A 78 -29.40 0.07 -0.30
CA LYS A 78 -28.06 0.32 0.21
C LYS A 78 -27.60 1.73 -0.20
N TYR A 79 -26.93 2.39 0.72
CA TYR A 79 -26.36 3.73 0.57
C TYR A 79 -24.86 3.63 0.54
N GLN A 80 -24.21 4.40 -0.33
CA GLN A 80 -22.75 4.41 -0.49
C GLN A 80 -22.18 5.67 0.14
N ALA A 81 -21.25 5.50 1.06
CA ALA A 81 -20.41 6.55 1.58
C ALA A 81 -18.97 6.36 1.12
N THR A 82 -18.28 7.45 0.82
CA THR A 82 -16.92 7.43 0.27
C THR A 82 -16.00 8.28 1.13
N HIS A 83 -14.84 7.74 1.52
CA HIS A 83 -13.74 8.45 2.15
C HIS A 83 -12.51 8.38 1.27
N ILE A 84 -11.85 9.53 1.00
CA ILE A 84 -10.66 9.60 0.14
C ILE A 84 -9.54 10.30 0.91
N PHE A 85 -8.36 9.69 0.91
CA PHE A 85 -7.16 10.26 1.52
C PHE A 85 -5.88 9.89 0.78
N TYR A 86 -4.85 10.72 0.92
CA TYR A 86 -3.49 10.36 0.57
C TYR A 86 -2.77 9.78 1.78
N PRO A 87 -2.17 8.58 1.69
CA PRO A 87 -1.25 8.11 2.71
C PRO A 87 0.03 8.95 2.66
N THR A 88 0.56 9.27 3.86
CA THR A 88 1.83 9.99 3.98
C THR A 88 2.99 9.03 4.07
N LYS A 89 4.16 9.44 3.58
CA LYS A 89 5.40 8.66 3.54
C LYS A 89 6.14 8.61 4.88
N ASN A 90 5.71 9.35 5.88
CA ASN A 90 6.48 9.55 7.11
C ASN A 90 6.72 8.25 7.86
N ASN A 91 7.92 7.69 7.67
CA ASN A 91 8.42 6.56 8.46
C ASN A 91 9.16 7.03 9.73
N SER A 92 9.61 8.29 9.76
CA SER A 92 10.29 8.92 10.89
C SER A 92 9.87 10.39 10.97
N ILE A 93 9.29 10.76 12.10
CA ILE A 93 8.88 12.15 12.39
C ILE A 93 10.11 13.04 12.55
N SER A 94 11.15 12.51 13.18
CA SER A 94 12.40 13.23 13.38
C SER A 94 13.13 13.54 12.08
N ASP A 95 13.11 12.61 11.10
CA ASP A 95 13.69 12.85 9.78
C ASP A 95 12.91 13.91 9.01
N ALA A 96 11.57 13.96 9.22
CA ALA A 96 10.72 14.96 8.63
C ALA A 96 10.96 16.37 9.17
N LEU A 97 11.19 16.50 10.49
CA LEU A 97 11.23 17.79 11.18
C LEU A 97 12.65 18.27 11.53
N LEU A 98 13.57 17.36 11.83
CA LEU A 98 14.87 17.64 12.41
C LEU A 98 16.06 17.38 11.48
N SER A 99 15.85 16.89 10.26
CA SER A 99 16.93 16.69 9.32
C SER A 99 17.47 18.04 8.81
N ASP A 100 18.80 18.20 8.81
CA ASP A 100 19.47 19.35 8.27
C ASP A 100 19.11 19.53 6.77
N ALA A 101 19.01 20.80 6.34
CA ALA A 101 18.64 21.17 4.97
C ALA A 101 19.54 20.55 3.88
N ARG A 102 20.76 20.10 4.25
CA ARG A 102 21.72 19.43 3.35
C ARG A 102 21.42 17.95 3.13
N GLN A 103 20.63 17.30 4.02
CA GLN A 103 20.25 15.89 3.96
C GLN A 103 18.80 15.70 3.48
N ARG A 104 18.05 16.77 3.25
CA ARG A 104 16.68 16.71 2.71
C ARG A 104 16.72 16.29 1.25
N GLN A 105 16.90 14.99 1.01
CA GLN A 105 16.72 14.43 -0.34
C GLN A 105 15.24 14.23 -0.71
N LYS A 106 14.31 14.26 0.24
CA LYS A 106 12.87 14.07 0.00
C LYS A 106 12.04 14.95 0.93
N ASP A 107 11.02 15.58 0.38
CA ASP A 107 10.06 16.36 1.16
C ASP A 107 9.24 15.42 2.08
N PRO A 108 9.26 15.60 3.40
CA PRO A 108 8.48 14.79 4.32
C PRO A 108 6.97 14.95 4.16
N LEU A 109 6.53 16.02 3.49
CA LEU A 109 5.14 16.27 3.15
C LEU A 109 4.77 15.76 1.74
N GLU A 110 5.69 15.07 1.06
CA GLU A 110 5.40 14.45 -0.23
C GLU A 110 4.32 13.38 -0.07
N PHE A 111 3.28 13.47 -0.88
CA PHE A 111 2.15 12.54 -0.88
C PHE A 111 1.85 12.08 -2.31
N GLY A 112 1.13 10.96 -2.43
CA GLY A 112 0.76 10.43 -3.74
C GLY A 112 1.81 9.49 -4.32
N GLU A 113 2.55 8.75 -3.49
CA GLU A 113 3.40 7.66 -3.95
C GLU A 113 2.61 6.36 -4.07
N GLU A 114 2.90 5.59 -5.12
CA GLU A 114 2.24 4.32 -5.40
C GLU A 114 2.48 3.29 -4.29
N GLU A 115 3.71 3.18 -3.83
CA GLU A 115 4.11 2.26 -2.78
C GLU A 115 3.36 2.50 -1.46
N GLU A 116 3.18 3.77 -1.07
CA GLU A 116 2.45 4.11 0.15
C GLU A 116 0.94 3.85 0.01
N ALA A 117 0.37 4.06 -1.17
CA ALA A 117 -1.01 3.69 -1.43
C ALA A 117 -1.24 2.18 -1.35
N GLU A 118 -0.31 1.37 -1.84
CA GLU A 118 -0.38 -0.10 -1.74
C GLU A 118 -0.23 -0.59 -0.30
N LYS A 119 0.72 -0.05 0.46
CA LYS A 119 0.87 -0.33 1.89
C LYS A 119 -0.39 0.05 2.67
N ALA A 120 -0.99 1.20 2.36
CA ALA A 120 -2.22 1.63 2.99
C ALA A 120 -3.39 0.66 2.69
N MET A 121 -3.51 0.19 1.45
CA MET A 121 -4.52 -0.81 1.10
C MET A 121 -4.30 -2.15 1.83
N GLN A 122 -3.05 -2.60 1.99
CA GLN A 122 -2.75 -3.80 2.78
C GLN A 122 -3.19 -3.67 4.24
N ILE A 123 -2.95 -2.51 4.86
CA ILE A 123 -3.40 -2.24 6.23
C ILE A 123 -4.92 -2.20 6.31
N LEU A 124 -5.58 -1.49 5.37
CA LEU A 124 -7.04 -1.34 5.34
C LEU A 124 -7.77 -2.68 5.14
N LEU A 125 -7.18 -3.59 4.38
CA LEU A 125 -7.73 -4.93 4.12
C LEU A 125 -7.22 -5.99 5.11
N SER A 126 -6.41 -5.60 6.10
CA SER A 126 -5.87 -6.53 7.08
C SER A 126 -6.95 -7.09 8.01
N GLY A 127 -6.78 -8.32 8.43
CA GLY A 127 -7.68 -8.95 9.40
C GLY A 127 -7.73 -8.24 10.76
N ASP A 128 -6.66 -7.52 11.14
CA ASP A 128 -6.62 -6.74 12.37
C ASP A 128 -7.53 -5.51 12.26
N LEU A 129 -7.42 -4.72 11.17
CA LEU A 129 -8.29 -3.56 10.95
C LEU A 129 -9.75 -3.98 10.90
N ILE A 130 -10.07 -5.00 10.10
CA ILE A 130 -11.43 -5.52 9.98
C ILE A 130 -11.95 -6.03 11.35
N GLY A 131 -11.14 -6.73 12.11
CA GLY A 131 -11.50 -7.17 13.44
C GLY A 131 -11.78 -6.03 14.42
N ARG A 132 -10.99 -4.96 14.39
CA ARG A 132 -11.24 -3.72 15.18
C ARG A 132 -12.50 -3.01 14.72
N LEU A 133 -12.72 -2.91 13.41
CA LEU A 133 -13.93 -2.32 12.84
C LEU A 133 -15.18 -3.05 13.33
N VAL A 134 -15.19 -4.38 13.24
CA VAL A 134 -16.30 -5.23 13.70
C VAL A 134 -16.61 -4.99 15.18
N ARG A 135 -15.58 -4.90 16.03
CA ARG A 135 -15.76 -4.67 17.48
C ARG A 135 -16.24 -3.25 17.78
N ASN A 136 -15.60 -2.23 17.20
CA ASN A 136 -15.89 -0.82 17.51
C ASN A 136 -17.31 -0.42 17.11
N PHE A 137 -17.81 -0.97 16.00
CA PHE A 137 -19.16 -0.66 15.49
C PHE A 137 -20.20 -1.75 15.81
N ASN A 138 -19.85 -2.77 16.62
CA ASN A 138 -20.76 -3.86 16.98
C ASN A 138 -21.46 -4.49 15.76
N LEU A 139 -20.70 -4.78 14.69
CA LEU A 139 -21.26 -5.16 13.39
C LEU A 139 -22.02 -6.49 13.41
N TYR A 140 -21.72 -7.41 14.32
CA TYR A 140 -22.53 -8.61 14.52
C TYR A 140 -23.98 -8.29 14.86
N LYS A 141 -24.20 -7.31 15.75
CA LYS A 141 -25.55 -6.84 16.10
C LYS A 141 -26.16 -6.07 14.94
N HIS A 142 -25.40 -5.21 14.29
CA HIS A 142 -25.87 -4.38 13.16
C HIS A 142 -26.37 -5.23 11.99
N TYR A 143 -25.61 -6.23 11.57
CA TYR A 143 -25.99 -7.14 10.50
C TYR A 143 -26.84 -8.35 10.96
N GLN A 144 -27.26 -8.38 12.22
CA GLN A 144 -28.10 -9.44 12.79
C GLN A 144 -27.47 -10.84 12.67
N ILE A 145 -26.14 -10.93 12.71
CA ILE A 145 -25.42 -12.22 12.69
C ILE A 145 -25.35 -12.74 14.13
N ASN A 146 -26.06 -13.82 14.39
CA ASN A 146 -26.08 -14.44 15.73
C ASN A 146 -24.85 -15.30 15.95
N THR A 147 -23.94 -14.86 16.83
CA THR A 147 -22.69 -15.57 17.14
C THR A 147 -22.89 -16.92 17.86
N THR A 148 -24.08 -17.18 18.41
CA THR A 148 -24.38 -18.40 19.15
C THR A 148 -25.01 -19.48 18.27
N THR A 149 -25.86 -19.09 17.31
CA THR A 149 -26.60 -20.02 16.46
C THR A 149 -25.95 -20.24 15.09
N GLU A 150 -25.19 -19.28 14.62
CA GLU A 150 -24.49 -19.39 13.34
C GLU A 150 -23.29 -20.33 13.46
N LYS A 151 -23.16 -21.28 12.54
CA LYS A 151 -22.05 -22.27 12.55
C LYS A 151 -20.67 -21.61 12.33
N TYR A 152 -20.62 -20.57 11.50
CA TYR A 152 -19.39 -19.84 11.14
C TYR A 152 -19.62 -18.33 11.15
N PRO A 153 -19.84 -17.70 12.31
CA PRO A 153 -20.22 -16.29 12.40
C PRO A 153 -19.15 -15.35 11.87
N LYS A 154 -17.86 -15.66 12.08
CA LYS A 154 -16.74 -14.90 11.55
C LYS A 154 -16.73 -14.91 10.02
N THR A 155 -16.88 -16.08 9.41
CA THR A 155 -16.93 -16.23 7.96
C THR A 155 -18.11 -15.50 7.35
N ALA A 156 -19.30 -15.58 7.99
CA ALA A 156 -20.48 -14.85 7.56
C ALA A 156 -20.25 -13.33 7.60
N MET A 157 -19.59 -12.82 8.65
CA MET A 157 -19.19 -11.42 8.75
C MET A 157 -18.21 -11.01 7.65
N ASP A 158 -17.17 -11.81 7.40
CA ASP A 158 -16.16 -11.56 6.40
C ASP A 158 -16.79 -11.46 4.98
N TYR A 159 -17.73 -12.36 4.65
CA TYR A 159 -18.48 -12.27 3.39
C TYR A 159 -19.31 -10.99 3.31
N LYS A 160 -20.01 -10.64 4.40
CA LYS A 160 -20.83 -9.43 4.44
C LYS A 160 -20.01 -8.16 4.25
N LEU A 161 -18.83 -8.09 4.88
CA LEU A 161 -17.94 -6.95 4.76
C LEU A 161 -17.29 -6.87 3.37
N LYS A 162 -16.87 -8.01 2.79
CA LYS A 162 -16.35 -8.05 1.42
C LYS A 162 -17.36 -7.60 0.38
N GLU A 163 -18.64 -7.87 0.59
CA GLU A 163 -19.72 -7.40 -0.29
C GLU A 163 -19.93 -5.88 -0.15
N ASN A 164 -19.77 -5.34 1.06
CA ASN A 164 -20.17 -4.00 1.40
C ASN A 164 -19.00 -2.99 1.44
N ILE A 165 -17.75 -3.43 1.55
CA ILE A 165 -16.57 -2.56 1.65
C ILE A 165 -15.68 -2.77 0.46
N SER A 166 -15.34 -1.68 -0.22
CA SER A 166 -14.37 -1.64 -1.31
C SER A 166 -13.29 -0.63 -0.99
N VAL A 167 -12.03 -1.06 -1.10
CA VAL A 167 -10.85 -0.20 -0.96
C VAL A 167 -10.10 -0.24 -2.27
N THR A 168 -9.91 0.91 -2.89
CA THR A 168 -9.28 1.03 -4.20
C THR A 168 -8.31 2.19 -4.25
N ARG A 169 -7.26 2.05 -5.06
CA ARG A 169 -6.37 3.15 -5.41
C ARG A 169 -6.96 3.93 -6.58
N THR A 170 -6.97 5.24 -6.46
CA THR A 170 -7.39 6.11 -7.57
C THR A 170 -6.24 6.33 -8.56
N ARG A 171 -6.54 6.84 -9.74
CA ARG A 171 -5.52 7.25 -10.72
C ARG A 171 -4.58 8.35 -10.21
N TYR A 172 -4.97 9.06 -9.16
CA TYR A 172 -4.18 10.11 -8.52
C TYR A 172 -3.37 9.60 -7.33
N LEU A 173 -3.26 8.28 -7.15
CA LEU A 173 -2.52 7.62 -6.08
C LEU A 173 -3.09 7.88 -4.67
N SER A 174 -4.32 8.40 -4.58
CA SER A 174 -5.06 8.42 -3.32
C SER A 174 -5.76 7.09 -3.07
N VAL A 175 -6.04 6.78 -1.82
CA VAL A 175 -6.83 5.62 -1.39
C VAL A 175 -8.28 6.03 -1.21
N LYS A 176 -9.18 5.30 -1.86
CA LYS A 176 -10.62 5.48 -1.77
C LYS A 176 -11.23 4.30 -1.03
N ILE A 177 -11.95 4.59 0.04
CA ILE A 177 -12.75 3.64 0.82
C ILE A 177 -14.20 3.89 0.49
N GLU A 178 -14.89 2.90 -0.03
CA GLU A 178 -16.32 2.93 -0.32
C GLU A 178 -17.03 1.91 0.55
N VAL A 179 -18.05 2.34 1.27
CA VAL A 179 -18.84 1.49 2.16
C VAL A 179 -20.30 1.56 1.75
N LEU A 180 -20.90 0.40 1.58
CA LEU A 180 -22.32 0.20 1.31
C LEU A 180 -23.01 -0.29 2.58
N ASP A 181 -24.05 0.40 3.01
CA ASP A 181 -24.87 -0.03 4.17
C ASP A 181 -26.34 0.31 3.97
N GLU A 182 -27.22 -0.42 4.67
CA GLU A 182 -28.66 -0.13 4.70
C GLU A 182 -28.94 1.15 5.49
N ASN A 183 -28.05 1.48 6.45
CA ASN A 183 -28.12 2.71 7.23
C ASN A 183 -27.16 3.76 6.68
N GLN A 184 -27.69 4.90 6.29
CA GLN A 184 -26.91 6.02 5.72
C GLN A 184 -25.78 6.50 6.65
N GLN A 185 -26.07 6.64 7.95
CA GLN A 185 -25.08 7.11 8.91
C GLN A 185 -24.00 6.06 9.15
N MET A 186 -24.37 4.77 9.27
CA MET A 186 -23.43 3.68 9.45
C MET A 186 -22.47 3.56 8.27
N ALA A 187 -22.94 3.76 7.03
CA ALA A 187 -22.07 3.78 5.86
C ALA A 187 -20.96 4.83 5.99
N ALA A 188 -21.30 6.05 6.38
CA ALA A 188 -20.34 7.13 6.59
C ALA A 188 -19.41 6.87 7.78
N ASP A 189 -19.96 6.40 8.90
CA ASP A 189 -19.21 6.11 10.12
C ASP A 189 -18.20 4.98 9.90
N LEU A 190 -18.56 3.94 9.16
CA LEU A 190 -17.64 2.84 8.82
C LEU A 190 -16.52 3.32 7.90
N ALA A 191 -16.82 4.11 6.87
CA ALA A 191 -15.78 4.62 5.96
C ALA A 191 -14.78 5.53 6.69
N ASN A 192 -15.28 6.45 7.54
CA ASN A 192 -14.45 7.31 8.38
C ASN A 192 -13.70 6.49 9.46
N GLY A 193 -14.37 5.52 10.07
CA GLY A 193 -13.79 4.64 11.07
C GLY A 193 -12.63 3.81 10.52
N MET A 194 -12.73 3.30 9.29
CA MET A 194 -11.62 2.62 8.62
C MET A 194 -10.41 3.54 8.43
N ALA A 195 -10.62 4.78 8.00
CA ALA A 195 -9.55 5.75 7.85
C ALA A 195 -8.88 6.13 9.19
N LEU A 196 -9.64 6.19 10.28
CA LEU A 196 -9.09 6.40 11.63
C LEU A 196 -8.31 5.18 12.15
N LEU A 197 -8.84 3.98 11.93
CA LEU A 197 -8.16 2.73 12.29
C LEU A 197 -6.86 2.54 11.52
N TYR A 198 -6.83 2.92 10.24
CA TYR A 198 -5.61 2.92 9.44
C TYR A 198 -4.52 3.77 10.10
N ASP A 199 -4.85 4.99 10.51
CA ASP A 199 -3.92 5.91 11.17
C ASP A 199 -3.38 5.32 12.47
N SER A 200 -4.27 4.74 13.29
CA SER A 200 -3.92 4.07 14.54
C SER A 200 -2.99 2.86 14.32
N ILE A 201 -3.32 1.99 13.38
CA ILE A 201 -2.53 0.78 13.10
C ILE A 201 -1.16 1.15 12.52
N LYS A 202 -1.10 2.14 11.63
CA LYS A 202 0.19 2.60 11.08
C LYS A 202 1.09 3.16 12.19
N THR A 203 0.53 3.91 13.14
CA THR A 203 1.27 4.37 14.34
C THR A 203 1.77 3.19 15.18
N GLU A 204 0.94 2.17 15.40
CA GLU A 204 1.35 0.98 16.17
C GLU A 204 2.50 0.22 15.47
N VAL A 205 2.42 0.05 14.16
CA VAL A 205 3.48 -0.60 13.35
C VAL A 205 4.78 0.20 13.42
N GLN A 206 4.73 1.53 13.35
CA GLN A 206 5.91 2.37 13.52
C GLN A 206 6.53 2.23 14.92
N ASN A 207 5.70 2.23 15.95
CA ASN A 207 6.16 2.11 17.33
C ASN A 207 6.84 0.76 17.62
N GLN A 208 6.48 -0.32 16.91
CA GLN A 208 7.17 -1.60 17.00
C GLN A 208 8.67 -1.51 16.63
N ILE A 209 9.05 -0.54 15.81
CA ILE A 209 10.44 -0.30 15.40
C ILE A 209 11.04 0.87 16.21
N ALA A 210 10.30 1.96 16.37
CA ALA A 210 10.78 3.19 17.00
C ALA A 210 11.14 2.98 18.50
N VAL A 211 10.31 2.27 19.25
CA VAL A 211 10.54 2.03 20.69
C VAL A 211 11.80 1.19 20.94
N PRO A 212 12.03 0.03 20.32
CA PRO A 212 13.28 -0.70 20.44
C PRO A 212 14.50 0.11 20.00
N ALA A 213 14.38 0.91 18.93
CA ALA A 213 15.47 1.76 18.47
C ALA A 213 15.83 2.83 19.48
N LEU A 214 14.86 3.46 20.15
CA LEU A 214 15.09 4.40 21.25
C LEU A 214 15.88 3.73 22.39
N HIS A 215 15.45 2.54 22.84
CA HIS A 215 16.13 1.81 23.91
C HIS A 215 17.58 1.40 23.55
N ILE A 216 17.84 1.11 22.27
CA ILE A 216 19.21 0.81 21.82
C ILE A 216 20.10 2.04 21.95
N VAL A 217 19.64 3.20 21.49
CA VAL A 217 20.38 4.45 21.55
C VAL A 217 20.55 4.91 22.99
N GLU A 218 19.51 4.81 23.81
CA GLU A 218 19.57 5.12 25.26
C GLU A 218 20.66 4.30 25.99
N ARG A 219 20.69 3.00 25.73
CA ARG A 219 21.72 2.12 26.30
C ARG A 219 23.13 2.47 25.80
N ALA A 220 23.25 2.79 24.50
CA ALA A 220 24.52 3.20 23.92
C ALA A 220 25.03 4.51 24.56
N LEU A 221 24.14 5.48 24.78
CA LEU A 221 24.45 6.74 25.44
C LEU A 221 24.88 6.53 26.90
N GLN A 222 24.18 5.68 27.65
CA GLN A 222 24.55 5.35 29.03
C GLN A 222 25.91 4.68 29.08
N ASN A 223 26.19 3.73 28.19
CA ASN A 223 27.52 3.08 28.14
C ASN A 223 28.64 4.09 27.80
N LYS A 224 28.33 5.04 26.92
CA LYS A 224 29.27 6.10 26.55
C LYS A 224 29.58 7.01 27.74
N ARG A 225 28.57 7.44 28.49
CA ARG A 225 28.72 8.24 29.72
C ARG A 225 29.53 7.52 30.77
N ASN A 226 29.28 6.23 30.98
CA ASN A 226 30.08 5.43 31.92
C ASN A 226 31.55 5.40 31.48
N LYS A 227 31.84 5.19 30.20
CA LYS A 227 33.21 5.20 29.68
C LYS A 227 33.91 6.56 29.85
N ILE A 228 33.19 7.65 29.58
CA ILE A 228 33.72 9.01 29.81
C ILE A 228 34.02 9.22 31.31
N GLN A 229 33.17 8.74 32.20
CA GLN A 229 33.38 8.82 33.62
C GLN A 229 34.61 8.03 34.05
N ASP A 230 34.82 6.82 33.54
CA ASP A 230 36.02 6.01 33.80
C ASP A 230 37.29 6.73 33.35
N ILE A 231 37.26 7.40 32.18
CA ILE A 231 38.39 8.20 31.68
C ILE A 231 38.65 9.39 32.64
N LYS A 232 37.61 10.12 33.05
CA LYS A 232 37.71 11.23 33.99
C LYS A 232 38.29 10.79 35.35
N ASP A 233 37.88 9.63 35.83
CA ASP A 233 38.40 9.05 37.07
C ASP A 233 39.88 8.67 36.95
N ASN A 234 40.31 8.15 35.80
CA ASN A 234 41.72 7.88 35.55
C ASN A 234 42.56 9.17 35.43
N MET A 235 42.01 10.21 34.73
CA MET A 235 42.68 11.52 34.69
C MET A 235 42.80 12.15 36.09
N ARG A 236 41.79 12.00 36.94
CA ARG A 236 41.86 12.48 38.35
C ARG A 236 42.97 11.81 39.15
N LYS A 237 43.17 10.48 38.99
CA LYS A 237 44.26 9.75 39.61
C LYS A 237 45.63 10.31 39.21
N LEU A 238 45.81 10.60 37.90
CA LEU A 238 47.03 11.25 37.40
C LEU A 238 47.21 12.67 38.01
N GLY A 239 46.10 13.40 38.19
CA GLY A 239 46.10 14.69 38.88
C GLY A 239 46.53 14.59 40.36
N GLU A 240 46.09 13.53 41.05
CA GLU A 240 46.52 13.23 42.43
C GLU A 240 48.06 12.91 42.54
N GLU A 241 48.62 12.33 41.45
CA GLU A 241 50.03 12.13 41.23
C GLU A 241 50.83 13.44 40.91
N GLY A 242 50.09 14.57 40.77
CA GLY A 242 50.67 15.88 40.49
C GLY A 242 50.68 16.25 38.99
N ILE A 243 50.10 15.43 38.09
CA ILE A 243 50.07 15.69 36.65
C ILE A 243 48.72 16.36 36.30
N THR A 244 48.72 17.67 36.15
CA THR A 244 47.53 18.48 35.86
C THR A 244 47.54 19.06 34.46
N ASN A 245 48.74 19.42 33.96
CA ASN A 245 48.95 19.92 32.60
C ASN A 245 50.38 19.52 32.16
N TYR A 246 50.48 18.39 31.46
CA TYR A 246 51.77 17.84 31.05
C TYR A 246 52.61 18.79 30.21
N GLU A 247 52.01 19.51 29.26
CA GLU A 247 52.76 20.41 28.37
C GLU A 247 53.36 21.59 29.13
N GLU A 248 52.63 22.27 30.00
CA GLU A 248 53.09 23.40 30.80
C GLU A 248 54.09 22.95 31.85
N GLN A 249 53.79 21.83 32.53
CA GLN A 249 54.71 21.28 33.54
C GLN A 249 56.05 20.84 32.93
N SER A 250 55.99 20.17 31.73
CA SER A 250 57.23 19.77 31.04
C SER A 250 58.00 20.96 30.53
N ARG A 251 57.40 22.06 30.11
CA ARG A 251 58.07 23.29 29.68
C ARG A 251 58.72 23.99 30.88
N ALA A 252 57.98 24.17 31.95
CA ALA A 252 58.46 24.81 33.14
C ALA A 252 59.67 24.03 33.72
N LEU A 253 59.60 22.71 33.82
CA LEU A 253 60.65 21.85 34.32
C LEU A 253 61.89 21.89 33.42
N ALA A 254 61.75 21.94 32.13
CA ALA A 254 62.85 22.09 31.17
C ALA A 254 63.57 23.44 31.33
N GLU A 255 62.85 24.52 31.60
CA GLU A 255 63.41 25.83 31.90
C GLU A 255 64.21 25.84 33.22
N GLU A 256 63.72 25.18 34.29
CA GLU A 256 64.39 25.07 35.56
C GLU A 256 65.64 24.22 35.45
N ILE A 257 65.62 23.10 34.75
CA ILE A 257 66.79 22.27 34.45
C ILE A 257 67.84 23.09 33.71
N TYR A 258 67.46 23.87 32.69
CA TYR A 258 68.40 24.73 31.95
C TYR A 258 69.04 25.80 32.90
N LYS A 259 68.24 26.44 33.77
CA LYS A 259 68.73 27.42 34.78
C LYS A 259 69.69 26.77 35.80
N ALA A 260 69.40 25.58 36.31
CA ALA A 260 70.26 24.84 37.24
C ALA A 260 71.52 24.41 36.54
N GLN A 261 71.52 24.02 35.31
CA GLN A 261 72.68 23.66 34.50
C GLN A 261 73.59 24.87 34.29
N SER A 262 73.04 26.02 33.90
CA SER A 262 73.79 27.26 33.65
C SER A 262 74.38 27.85 34.93
N SER A 263 73.78 27.58 36.06
CA SER A 263 74.24 28.04 37.40
C SER A 263 75.16 27.06 38.08
N GLY A 264 75.54 25.91 37.46
CA GLY A 264 76.47 24.93 38.07
C GLY A 264 75.93 24.16 39.28
N LYS A 265 74.62 24.19 39.54
CA LYS A 265 73.93 23.55 40.68
C LYS A 265 73.61 22.05 40.38
N VAL A 266 74.67 21.23 40.43
CA VAL A 266 74.56 19.80 40.03
C VAL A 266 73.57 19.00 40.87
N GLY A 267 73.44 19.28 42.16
CA GLY A 267 72.53 18.58 43.08
C GLY A 267 71.07 18.90 42.82
N GLU A 268 70.76 20.16 42.46
CA GLU A 268 69.40 20.63 42.09
C GLU A 268 69.00 20.10 40.72
N MET A 269 69.87 20.12 39.74
CA MET A 269 69.70 19.58 38.43
C MET A 269 69.36 18.08 38.48
N LYS A 270 70.03 17.29 39.34
CA LYS A 270 69.79 15.85 39.46
C LYS A 270 68.40 15.55 40.03
N LYS A 271 67.87 16.36 40.95
CA LYS A 271 66.50 16.24 41.47
C LYS A 271 65.46 16.56 40.37
N LEU A 272 65.65 17.64 39.61
CA LEU A 272 64.78 18.04 38.52
C LEU A 272 64.73 17.00 37.39
N LEU A 273 65.86 16.33 37.09
CA LEU A 273 65.92 15.24 36.14
C LEU A 273 65.14 13.98 36.59
N GLU A 274 65.14 13.66 37.90
CA GLU A 274 64.27 12.57 38.39
C GLU A 274 62.80 12.93 38.37
N GLU A 275 62.43 14.18 38.64
CA GLU A 275 61.08 14.70 38.51
C GLU A 275 60.63 14.67 37.06
N GLN A 276 61.49 15.03 36.09
CA GLN A 276 61.24 14.91 34.66
C GLN A 276 60.98 13.47 34.24
N LYS A 277 61.72 12.50 34.75
CA LYS A 277 61.48 11.08 34.45
C LYS A 277 60.09 10.62 34.89
N THR A 278 59.64 11.06 36.07
CA THR A 278 58.34 10.76 36.65
C THR A 278 57.24 11.41 35.76
N LEU A 279 57.45 12.70 35.46
CA LEU A 279 56.51 13.45 34.58
C LEU A 279 56.39 12.82 33.17
N VAL A 280 57.52 12.39 32.57
CA VAL A 280 57.51 11.73 31.24
C VAL A 280 56.79 10.37 31.29
N LYS A 281 56.96 9.61 32.40
CA LYS A 281 56.36 8.30 32.54
C LYS A 281 54.83 8.38 32.56
N SER A 282 54.23 9.28 33.31
CA SER A 282 52.79 9.39 33.47
C SER A 282 52.16 10.46 32.54
N GLY A 283 52.99 11.36 31.97
CA GLY A 283 52.55 12.42 31.10
C GLY A 283 52.01 11.93 29.72
N GLY A 284 52.58 10.86 29.20
CA GLY A 284 52.10 10.20 28.02
C GLY A 284 50.67 9.68 28.16
N ASP A 285 50.38 9.06 29.31
CA ASP A 285 49.04 8.57 29.63
C ASP A 285 48.04 9.72 29.79
N PHE A 286 48.46 10.86 30.41
CA PHE A 286 47.63 12.05 30.52
C PHE A 286 47.25 12.61 29.16
N VAL A 287 48.21 12.77 28.25
CA VAL A 287 47.94 13.25 26.86
C VAL A 287 47.01 12.31 26.13
N ALA A 288 47.25 10.99 26.19
CA ALA A 288 46.40 9.98 25.55
C ALA A 288 44.96 10.01 26.09
N LEU A 289 44.78 10.10 27.42
CA LEU A 289 43.46 10.21 28.05
C LEU A 289 42.76 11.52 27.67
N ASN A 290 43.50 12.65 27.58
CA ASN A 290 42.95 13.94 27.20
C ASN A 290 42.42 13.95 25.73
N GLU A 291 43.14 13.31 24.82
CA GLU A 291 42.66 13.15 23.44
C GLU A 291 41.50 12.14 23.36
N LEU A 292 41.56 11.07 24.14
CA LEU A 292 40.49 10.07 24.19
C LEU A 292 39.19 10.68 24.73
N ILE A 293 39.24 11.53 25.77
CA ILE A 293 38.05 12.16 26.34
C ILE A 293 37.38 13.08 25.32
N LYS A 294 38.15 13.89 24.57
CA LYS A 294 37.63 14.76 23.52
C LYS A 294 36.87 13.95 22.44
N LEU A 295 37.48 12.85 21.98
CA LEU A 295 36.91 11.96 21.01
C LEU A 295 35.60 11.28 21.50
N GLU A 296 35.61 10.87 22.80
CA GLU A 296 34.42 10.21 23.37
C GLU A 296 33.32 11.21 23.68
N GLU A 297 33.62 12.47 24.05
CA GLU A 297 32.63 13.56 24.22
C GLU A 297 32.00 13.98 22.87
N GLU A 298 32.76 14.01 21.77
CA GLU A 298 32.23 14.23 20.43
C GLU A 298 31.21 13.11 20.04
N LYS A 299 31.58 11.85 20.28
CA LYS A 299 30.68 10.71 20.05
C LYS A 299 29.46 10.73 20.99
N GLU A 300 29.57 11.23 22.22
CA GLU A 300 28.45 11.40 23.12
C GLU A 300 27.48 12.44 22.54
N SER A 301 27.98 13.56 22.02
CA SER A 301 27.17 14.61 21.39
C SER A 301 26.35 14.06 20.21
N ASP A 302 26.99 13.23 19.37
CA ASP A 302 26.29 12.54 18.26
C ASP A 302 25.18 11.58 18.74
N LEU A 303 25.47 10.84 19.83
CA LEU A 303 24.47 9.95 20.42
C LEU A 303 23.32 10.70 21.09
N ILE A 304 23.57 11.87 21.68
CA ILE A 304 22.53 12.76 22.23
C ILE A 304 21.61 13.22 21.10
N ALA A 305 22.17 13.69 19.99
CA ALA A 305 21.36 14.09 18.83
C ALA A 305 20.51 12.94 18.26
N GLN A 306 21.08 11.73 18.21
CA GLN A 306 20.32 10.53 17.83
C GLN A 306 19.21 10.19 18.83
N TYR A 307 19.50 10.27 20.12
CA TYR A 307 18.52 10.02 21.19
C TYR A 307 17.34 10.99 21.10
N GLU A 308 17.60 12.29 20.95
CA GLU A 308 16.56 13.31 20.80
C GLU A 308 15.67 13.03 19.58
N ARG A 309 16.25 12.64 18.45
CA ARG A 309 15.48 12.22 17.26
C ARG A 309 14.58 11.02 17.56
N ARG A 310 15.09 9.97 18.23
CA ARG A 310 14.28 8.79 18.56
C ARG A 310 13.19 9.08 19.58
N VAL A 311 13.42 10.01 20.51
CA VAL A 311 12.39 10.47 21.45
C VAL A 311 11.24 11.14 20.70
N VAL A 312 11.53 11.97 19.70
CA VAL A 312 10.52 12.59 18.83
C VAL A 312 9.76 11.54 18.05
N ASP A 313 10.44 10.53 17.46
CA ASP A 313 9.80 9.46 16.70
C ASP A 313 8.79 8.62 17.52
N VAL A 314 9.04 8.49 18.84
CA VAL A 314 8.17 7.71 19.75
C VAL A 314 7.04 8.55 20.33
N ASN A 315 7.32 9.81 20.72
CA ASN A 315 6.40 10.62 21.49
C ASN A 315 5.48 11.48 20.63
N GLU A 316 5.96 11.94 19.48
CA GLU A 316 5.17 12.78 18.60
C GLU A 316 4.30 11.93 17.67
N LYS A 317 3.06 12.40 17.44
CA LYS A 317 2.09 11.71 16.56
C LYS A 317 1.72 12.63 15.42
N LEU A 318 2.16 12.28 14.23
CA LEU A 318 1.65 12.89 13.01
C LEU A 318 0.62 11.98 12.36
N SER A 319 -0.42 12.57 11.75
CA SER A 319 -1.38 11.79 10.96
C SER A 319 -0.67 11.16 9.76
N HIS A 320 -0.92 9.88 9.55
CA HIS A 320 -0.38 9.11 8.42
C HIS A 320 -1.24 9.22 7.16
N LYS A 321 -2.23 10.11 7.19
CA LYS A 321 -3.12 10.37 6.08
C LYS A 321 -3.43 11.85 5.94
N MET A 322 -3.52 12.31 4.72
CA MET A 322 -4.07 13.61 4.35
C MET A 322 -5.47 13.37 3.77
N THR A 323 -6.50 13.67 4.54
CA THR A 323 -7.89 13.48 4.11
C THR A 323 -8.26 14.51 3.05
N ILE A 324 -8.69 14.04 1.87
CA ILE A 324 -9.19 14.86 0.77
C ILE A 324 -10.70 15.02 0.93
N GLU A 325 -11.39 13.91 1.17
CA GLU A 325 -12.83 13.86 1.31
C GLU A 325 -13.19 12.92 2.46
N ALA A 326 -13.82 13.46 3.49
CA ALA A 326 -14.39 12.66 4.56
C ALA A 326 -15.78 12.16 4.15
N ALA A 327 -16.08 10.93 4.53
CA ALA A 327 -17.37 10.34 4.23
C ALA A 327 -18.49 11.10 4.95
N SER A 328 -19.49 11.54 4.20
CA SER A 328 -20.70 12.17 4.69
C SER A 328 -21.90 11.25 4.51
N LYS A 329 -22.96 11.50 5.29
CA LYS A 329 -24.21 10.76 5.18
C LYS A 329 -24.79 10.90 3.77
N PRO A 330 -24.90 9.81 2.97
CA PRO A 330 -25.43 9.87 1.61
C PRO A 330 -26.94 10.11 1.62
N GLU A 331 -27.43 11.02 0.78
CA GLU A 331 -28.86 11.33 0.69
C GLU A 331 -29.58 10.35 -0.25
N ILE A 332 -28.89 9.89 -1.31
CA ILE A 332 -29.47 9.09 -2.36
C ILE A 332 -29.00 7.64 -2.26
N LYS A 333 -29.93 6.70 -2.44
CA LYS A 333 -29.60 5.27 -2.50
C LYS A 333 -28.71 4.93 -3.68
N PHE A 334 -27.72 4.11 -3.45
CA PHE A 334 -26.83 3.59 -4.49
C PHE A 334 -27.42 2.38 -5.21
N TRP A 335 -28.03 1.45 -4.45
CA TRP A 335 -28.60 0.20 -4.96
C TRP A 335 -29.98 -0.08 -4.33
N PRO A 336 -30.92 -0.71 -5.06
CA PRO A 336 -30.89 -1.00 -6.50
C PRO A 336 -31.22 0.24 -7.36
N LYS A 337 -30.55 0.34 -8.52
CA LYS A 337 -30.89 1.34 -9.55
C LYS A 337 -32.09 0.81 -10.35
N ARG A 338 -33.31 1.15 -9.93
CA ARG A 338 -34.56 0.60 -10.48
C ARG A 338 -34.61 0.64 -12.00
N GLY A 339 -34.32 1.79 -12.62
CA GLY A 339 -34.34 1.95 -14.07
C GLY A 339 -33.41 0.97 -14.78
N PHE A 340 -32.18 0.80 -14.29
CA PHE A 340 -31.20 -0.11 -14.87
C PHE A 340 -31.64 -1.58 -14.78
N VAL A 341 -32.14 -2.01 -13.61
CA VAL A 341 -32.64 -3.38 -13.41
C VAL A 341 -33.84 -3.65 -14.33
N THR A 342 -34.76 -2.70 -14.45
CA THR A 342 -35.94 -2.85 -15.33
C THR A 342 -35.53 -2.97 -16.80
N ILE A 343 -34.64 -2.11 -17.29
CA ILE A 343 -34.18 -2.16 -18.70
C ILE A 343 -33.47 -3.50 -18.98
N LEU A 344 -32.58 -3.94 -18.05
CA LEU A 344 -31.84 -5.19 -18.22
C LEU A 344 -32.79 -6.41 -18.22
N SER A 345 -33.80 -6.42 -17.33
CA SER A 345 -34.81 -7.48 -17.27
C SER A 345 -35.65 -7.56 -18.54
N VAL A 346 -36.09 -6.42 -19.06
CA VAL A 346 -36.83 -6.36 -20.30
C VAL A 346 -35.99 -6.86 -21.47
N LEU A 347 -34.74 -6.45 -21.58
CA LEU A 347 -33.83 -6.89 -22.66
C LEU A 347 -33.58 -8.40 -22.59
N ALA A 348 -33.31 -8.93 -21.43
CA ALA A 348 -33.08 -10.36 -21.20
C ALA A 348 -34.32 -11.18 -21.54
N THR A 349 -35.49 -10.72 -21.12
CA THR A 349 -36.77 -11.37 -21.44
C THR A 349 -37.07 -11.32 -22.93
N PHE A 350 -36.83 -10.19 -23.60
CA PHE A 350 -36.98 -10.05 -25.05
C PHE A 350 -36.09 -11.06 -25.80
N MET A 351 -34.82 -11.19 -25.43
CA MET A 351 -33.90 -12.16 -26.05
C MET A 351 -34.36 -13.61 -25.80
N ALA A 352 -34.70 -13.93 -24.56
CA ALA A 352 -35.13 -15.28 -24.19
C ALA A 352 -36.43 -15.68 -24.91
N THR A 353 -37.44 -14.81 -24.93
CA THR A 353 -38.70 -15.07 -25.63
C THR A 353 -38.52 -15.16 -27.13
N SER A 354 -37.64 -14.33 -27.72
CA SER A 354 -37.33 -14.41 -29.17
C SER A 354 -36.71 -15.75 -29.53
N LEU A 355 -35.76 -16.25 -28.73
CA LEU A 355 -35.16 -17.57 -28.93
C LEU A 355 -36.20 -18.70 -28.84
N ILE A 356 -37.04 -18.67 -27.80
CA ILE A 356 -38.09 -19.68 -27.60
C ILE A 356 -39.06 -19.69 -28.82
N LEU A 357 -39.45 -18.52 -29.31
CA LEU A 357 -40.35 -18.39 -30.43
C LEU A 357 -39.72 -18.89 -31.76
N VAL A 358 -38.41 -18.64 -31.96
CA VAL A 358 -37.67 -19.19 -33.11
C VAL A 358 -37.65 -20.73 -33.03
N PHE A 359 -37.31 -21.29 -31.86
CA PHE A 359 -37.34 -22.75 -31.66
C PHE A 359 -38.73 -23.33 -31.90
N PHE A 360 -39.78 -22.69 -31.42
CA PHE A 360 -41.16 -23.13 -31.60
C PHE A 360 -41.57 -23.10 -33.10
N GLU A 361 -41.14 -22.08 -33.85
CA GLU A 361 -41.41 -21.97 -35.26
C GLU A 361 -40.63 -22.99 -36.09
N LEU A 362 -39.39 -23.29 -35.74
CA LEU A 362 -38.58 -24.36 -36.34
C LEU A 362 -39.22 -25.74 -36.11
N TYR A 363 -39.64 -26.02 -34.86
CA TYR A 363 -40.30 -27.29 -34.52
C TYR A 363 -41.62 -27.46 -35.23
N ARG A 364 -42.41 -26.39 -35.36
CA ARG A 364 -43.71 -26.43 -36.07
C ARG A 364 -43.55 -26.61 -37.58
N LYS A 365 -42.40 -26.27 -38.16
CA LYS A 365 -42.11 -26.44 -39.61
C LYS A 365 -41.56 -27.83 -39.96
N GLN A 366 -41.23 -28.66 -38.96
CA GLN A 366 -40.92 -30.08 -39.22
C GLN A 366 -42.21 -30.79 -39.59
N PRO A 367 -42.36 -31.34 -40.84
CA PRO A 367 -43.51 -32.15 -41.21
C PRO A 367 -43.46 -33.41 -40.34
N SER A 368 -44.59 -33.73 -39.70
CA SER A 368 -44.79 -35.02 -39.06
C SER A 368 -44.49 -36.11 -40.06
N ALA A 369 -43.42 -36.88 -39.82
CA ALA A 369 -43.07 -38.06 -40.60
C ALA A 369 -44.12 -39.14 -40.41
#